data_7d207b8c4ff996417cdff397d68e67a2
#
_entry.id   7d207b8c4ff996417cdff397d68e67a2
#
_cell.length_a   1.000
_cell.length_b   1.000
_cell.length_c   1.000
_cell.angle_alpha   90.00
_cell.angle_beta   90.00
_cell.angle_gamma   90.00
#
_symmetry.space_group_name_H-M   'P 1'
#
loop_
_entity.id
_entity.type
_entity.pdbx_description
1 polymer ?
#
loop_
_entity_poly.entity_id
_entity_poly.type
_entity_poly.pdbx_seq_one_letter_code
_entity_poly.pdbx_strand_id
1 'polypeptide(L)'
;MKPILHINAGAGWSATKPFARTLLKKGYCHVGETTESNILYYLYERIYKPDHAKYYWDTVHKHRGHNYVKENTTIEWYIQYMKSCVKDGYKGVSDFSNSNSELSPQFIKQIAPILQEEFDVRVTMIWRHPVRRSYSQISNFYKNFTDNDNVDESWKIRDSKKKKKWKDIKSKYPDSISYWKSQLAKPSRFFIPDYVSVFDAWSVFDKVYPVIMEEVWEDPSALSDFIGHKIDSMLPNVYYPERGTKGPRIEYLYHQWGSDMQDLSSDDLKEGRQRLDWLYKNFYKKFGYIPYQWELL
;
A
#
# COMPACT_ATOMS: atom_id res chain seq x y z
N MET A 1 13.89 -20.43 -17.50
CA MET A 1 12.65 -19.63 -17.29
C MET A 1 13.02 -18.50 -16.33
N LYS A 2 12.61 -17.26 -16.63
CA LYS A 2 12.86 -16.14 -15.72
C LYS A 2 12.02 -16.33 -14.44
N PRO A 3 12.58 -16.03 -13.25
CA PRO A 3 11.80 -16.03 -12.02
C PRO A 3 10.72 -14.94 -12.07
N ILE A 4 9.62 -15.15 -11.37
CA ILE A 4 8.56 -14.13 -11.28
C ILE A 4 9.01 -13.04 -10.30
N LEU A 5 8.84 -11.78 -10.71
CA LEU A 5 8.84 -10.62 -9.81
C LEU A 5 7.41 -10.08 -9.75
N HIS A 6 6.75 -10.29 -8.62
CA HIS A 6 5.40 -9.78 -8.40
C HIS A 6 5.46 -8.45 -7.64
N ILE A 7 5.14 -7.37 -8.33
CA ILE A 7 5.10 -6.02 -7.74
C ILE A 7 3.66 -5.66 -7.40
N ASN A 8 3.42 -5.23 -6.17
CA ASN A 8 2.18 -4.55 -5.84
C ASN A 8 2.37 -3.03 -5.96
N ALA A 9 1.64 -2.44 -6.90
CA ALA A 9 1.62 -1.00 -7.14
C ALA A 9 0.40 -0.32 -6.50
N GLY A 10 -0.35 -1.05 -5.68
CA GLY A 10 -1.52 -0.54 -4.99
C GLY A 10 -1.17 0.37 -3.83
N ALA A 11 -2.08 1.28 -3.53
CA ALA A 11 -1.89 2.22 -2.45
C ALA A 11 -1.93 1.55 -1.06
N GLY A 12 -1.25 2.12 -0.10
CA GLY A 12 -1.36 1.71 1.29
C GLY A 12 -2.81 1.72 1.79
N TRP A 13 -3.08 0.99 2.87
CA TRP A 13 -4.41 0.86 3.48
C TRP A 13 -5.44 0.09 2.64
N SER A 14 -4.99 -0.62 1.61
CA SER A 14 -5.78 -1.49 0.74
C SER A 14 -5.51 -2.98 1.00
N ALA A 15 -5.26 -3.37 2.24
CA ALA A 15 -5.00 -4.76 2.63
C ALA A 15 -3.78 -5.42 1.94
N THR A 16 -2.75 -4.65 1.63
CA THR A 16 -1.53 -5.14 0.97
C THR A 16 -0.80 -6.22 1.77
N LYS A 17 -0.73 -6.08 3.10
CA LYS A 17 -0.08 -7.07 3.98
C LYS A 17 -0.78 -8.44 3.98
N PRO A 18 -2.11 -8.55 4.21
CA PRO A 18 -2.79 -9.84 4.11
C PRO A 18 -2.72 -10.44 2.71
N PHE A 19 -2.74 -9.62 1.66
CA PHE A 19 -2.55 -10.08 0.30
C PHE A 19 -1.16 -10.73 0.11
N ALA A 20 -0.09 -10.01 0.47
CA ALA A 20 1.28 -10.54 0.41
C ALA A 20 1.43 -11.85 1.20
N ARG A 21 0.84 -11.92 2.40
CA ARG A 21 0.85 -13.13 3.24
C ARG A 21 0.08 -14.28 2.60
N THR A 22 -1.02 -14.01 1.91
CA THR A 22 -1.74 -15.03 1.16
C THR A 22 -0.85 -15.64 0.09
N LEU A 23 -0.21 -14.82 -0.73
CA LEU A 23 0.68 -15.30 -1.80
C LEU A 23 1.86 -16.09 -1.24
N LEU A 24 2.44 -15.63 -0.12
CA LEU A 24 3.52 -16.32 0.58
C LEU A 24 3.06 -17.69 1.12
N LYS A 25 1.96 -17.73 1.89
CA LYS A 25 1.47 -18.98 2.48
C LYS A 25 0.96 -19.99 1.46
N LYS A 26 0.47 -19.52 0.33
CA LYS A 26 0.05 -20.39 -0.78
C LYS A 26 1.22 -20.86 -1.68
N GLY A 27 2.47 -20.48 -1.34
CA GLY A 27 3.66 -20.93 -2.07
C GLY A 27 3.87 -20.24 -3.43
N TYR A 28 3.20 -19.12 -3.68
CA TYR A 28 3.36 -18.42 -4.95
C TYR A 28 4.66 -17.61 -5.04
N CYS A 29 4.81 -16.60 -4.19
CA CYS A 29 6.01 -15.76 -4.17
C CYS A 29 6.53 -15.57 -2.75
N HIS A 30 7.86 -15.61 -2.59
CA HIS A 30 8.51 -15.21 -1.35
C HIS A 30 8.58 -13.68 -1.26
N VAL A 31 8.54 -13.13 -0.06
CA VAL A 31 8.51 -11.67 0.18
C VAL A 31 9.89 -11.07 0.56
N GLY A 32 10.97 -11.82 0.39
CA GLY A 32 12.29 -11.39 0.87
C GLY A 32 12.35 -11.27 2.40
N GLU A 33 13.13 -10.31 2.90
CA GLU A 33 13.26 -10.04 4.34
C GLU A 33 12.05 -9.28 4.90
N THR A 34 11.32 -8.55 4.04
CA THR A 34 10.14 -7.77 4.40
C THR A 34 9.16 -7.71 3.24
N THR A 35 7.86 -7.60 3.56
CA THR A 35 6.82 -7.38 2.55
C THR A 35 6.92 -6.02 1.87
N GLU A 36 7.47 -5.01 2.55
CA GLU A 36 7.59 -3.63 2.08
C GLU A 36 9.07 -3.23 2.04
N SER A 37 9.75 -3.55 0.94
CA SER A 37 11.18 -3.22 0.79
C SER A 37 11.43 -1.72 0.65
N ASN A 38 10.51 -1.00 0.01
CA ASN A 38 10.59 0.41 -0.35
C ASN A 38 11.83 0.79 -1.17
N ILE A 39 12.51 -0.18 -1.79
CA ILE A 39 13.76 0.04 -2.51
C ILE A 39 13.52 0.85 -3.79
N LEU A 40 12.50 0.49 -4.57
CA LEU A 40 12.17 1.22 -5.80
C LEU A 40 11.82 2.69 -5.51
N TYR A 41 11.09 2.93 -4.41
CA TYR A 41 10.78 4.29 -4.00
C TYR A 41 12.02 5.06 -3.55
N TYR A 42 12.93 4.41 -2.86
CA TYR A 42 14.21 5.02 -2.48
C TYR A 42 15.07 5.38 -3.71
N LEU A 43 15.13 4.48 -4.72
CA LEU A 43 15.81 4.77 -5.99
C LEU A 43 15.18 5.96 -6.71
N TYR A 44 13.84 6.00 -6.77
CA TYR A 44 13.11 7.12 -7.35
C TYR A 44 13.43 8.44 -6.64
N GLU A 45 13.39 8.46 -5.31
CA GLU A 45 13.70 9.66 -4.52
C GLU A 45 15.14 10.14 -4.76
N ARG A 46 16.10 9.22 -4.86
CA ARG A 46 17.50 9.58 -5.17
C ARG A 46 17.68 10.30 -6.50
N ILE A 47 16.92 9.89 -7.50
CA ILE A 47 17.03 10.47 -8.85
C ILE A 47 16.31 11.82 -8.92
N TYR A 48 15.12 11.91 -8.34
CA TYR A 48 14.24 13.06 -8.54
C TYR A 48 14.16 14.01 -7.34
N LYS A 49 14.55 13.57 -6.15
CA LYS A 49 14.47 14.32 -4.90
C LYS A 49 15.64 13.96 -3.95
N PRO A 50 16.89 14.22 -4.34
CA PRO A 50 18.07 13.73 -3.62
C PRO A 50 18.11 14.15 -2.14
N ASP A 51 17.69 15.37 -1.80
CA ASP A 51 17.65 15.83 -0.41
C ASP A 51 16.63 15.06 0.42
N HIS A 52 15.48 14.69 -0.18
CA HIS A 52 14.47 13.89 0.47
C HIS A 52 14.92 12.42 0.59
N ALA A 53 15.65 11.90 -0.38
CA ALA A 53 16.20 10.55 -0.35
C ALA A 53 17.18 10.37 0.82
N LYS A 54 18.05 11.34 1.08
CA LYS A 54 18.96 11.35 2.24
C LYS A 54 18.17 11.31 3.55
N TYR A 55 17.14 12.15 3.66
CA TYR A 55 16.26 12.15 4.83
C TYR A 55 15.54 10.81 4.97
N TYR A 56 15.03 10.23 3.88
CA TYR A 56 14.32 8.96 3.88
C TYR A 56 15.24 7.80 4.29
N TRP A 57 16.48 7.81 3.80
CA TRP A 57 17.51 6.85 4.22
C TRP A 57 17.75 6.90 5.73
N ASP A 58 18.09 8.08 6.25
CA ASP A 58 18.42 8.27 7.66
C ASP A 58 17.25 7.96 8.60
N THR A 59 16.02 8.19 8.14
CA THR A 59 14.84 8.11 9.00
C THR A 59 14.05 6.80 8.85
N VAL A 60 13.97 6.22 7.66
CA VAL A 60 13.14 5.05 7.39
C VAL A 60 13.97 3.78 7.35
N HIS A 61 14.95 3.72 6.46
CA HIS A 61 15.72 2.49 6.27
C HIS A 61 16.58 2.15 7.48
N LYS A 62 17.35 3.11 7.98
CA LYS A 62 18.25 2.91 9.11
C LYS A 62 17.52 2.54 10.39
N HIS A 63 16.36 3.16 10.66
CA HIS A 63 15.61 2.91 11.90
C HIS A 63 14.66 1.71 11.83
N ARG A 64 14.22 1.32 10.64
CA ARG A 64 13.41 0.11 10.47
C ARG A 64 14.23 -1.17 10.39
N GLY A 65 15.56 -1.07 10.54
CA GLY A 65 16.44 -2.23 10.42
C GLY A 65 16.54 -2.78 9.00
N HIS A 66 16.28 -1.95 7.99
CA HIS A 66 16.46 -2.31 6.59
C HIS A 66 17.95 -2.31 6.22
N ASN A 67 18.75 -3.10 6.95
CA ASN A 67 20.21 -3.16 6.82
C ASN A 67 20.67 -3.66 5.44
N TYR A 68 19.77 -4.24 4.67
CA TYR A 68 20.01 -4.70 3.29
C TYR A 68 19.98 -3.56 2.27
N VAL A 69 19.34 -2.42 2.55
CA VAL A 69 19.37 -1.24 1.67
C VAL A 69 20.55 -0.37 2.06
N LYS A 70 21.37 0.02 1.10
CA LYS A 70 22.55 0.89 1.30
C LYS A 70 22.36 2.22 0.60
N GLU A 71 23.08 3.23 1.05
CA GLU A 71 23.00 4.58 0.49
C GLU A 71 23.28 4.61 -1.04
N ASN A 72 24.15 3.73 -1.51
CA ASN A 72 24.50 3.59 -2.94
C ASN A 72 23.72 2.49 -3.68
N THR A 73 22.59 2.02 -3.14
CA THR A 73 21.73 1.02 -3.80
C THR A 73 21.34 1.49 -5.20
N THR A 74 21.48 0.60 -6.19
CA THR A 74 21.13 0.81 -7.60
C THR A 74 20.03 -0.13 -8.06
N ILE A 75 19.56 0.02 -9.31
CA ILE A 75 18.54 -0.91 -9.86
C ILE A 75 19.14 -2.30 -10.05
N GLU A 76 20.41 -2.41 -10.42
CA GLU A 76 21.12 -3.68 -10.54
C GLU A 76 21.21 -4.39 -9.18
N TRP A 77 21.49 -3.61 -8.13
CA TRP A 77 21.49 -4.14 -6.76
C TRP A 77 20.09 -4.66 -6.36
N TYR A 78 19.04 -3.88 -6.69
CA TYR A 78 17.65 -4.33 -6.44
C TYR A 78 17.36 -5.65 -7.15
N ILE A 79 17.77 -5.79 -8.40
CA ILE A 79 17.61 -7.02 -9.18
C ILE A 79 18.31 -8.20 -8.49
N GLN A 80 19.58 -8.03 -8.13
CA GLN A 80 20.36 -9.08 -7.45
C GLN A 80 19.74 -9.45 -6.09
N TYR A 81 19.30 -8.45 -5.33
CA TYR A 81 18.59 -8.67 -4.07
C TYR A 81 17.30 -9.49 -4.29
N MET A 82 16.46 -9.10 -5.24
CA MET A 82 15.22 -9.84 -5.52
C MET A 82 15.51 -11.26 -6.01
N LYS A 83 16.52 -11.47 -6.85
CA LYS A 83 16.96 -12.81 -7.27
C LYS A 83 17.43 -13.66 -6.07
N SER A 84 18.17 -13.08 -5.15
CA SER A 84 18.63 -13.78 -3.93
C SER A 84 17.49 -14.15 -2.98
N CYS A 85 16.35 -13.48 -3.07
CA CYS A 85 15.16 -13.76 -2.27
C CYS A 85 14.27 -14.85 -2.87
N VAL A 86 14.54 -15.33 -4.07
CA VAL A 86 13.84 -16.48 -4.65
C VAL A 86 14.21 -17.73 -3.84
N LYS A 87 13.21 -18.43 -3.33
CA LYS A 87 13.39 -19.64 -2.51
C LYS A 87 12.84 -20.86 -3.24
N ASP A 88 13.43 -22.02 -2.96
CA ASP A 88 12.92 -23.29 -3.44
C ASP A 88 11.46 -23.50 -3.02
N GLY A 89 10.67 -24.02 -3.92
CA GLY A 89 9.23 -24.23 -3.70
C GLY A 89 8.35 -23.01 -4.02
N TYR A 90 8.95 -21.85 -4.33
CA TYR A 90 8.23 -20.66 -4.79
C TYR A 90 8.44 -20.41 -6.28
N LYS A 91 7.45 -19.80 -6.96
CA LYS A 91 7.57 -19.41 -8.36
C LYS A 91 8.43 -18.16 -8.58
N GLY A 92 8.58 -17.35 -7.53
CA GLY A 92 9.32 -16.09 -7.60
C GLY A 92 9.37 -15.34 -6.28
N VAL A 93 9.57 -14.05 -6.40
CA VAL A 93 9.67 -13.09 -5.28
C VAL A 93 8.68 -11.95 -5.48
N SER A 94 8.27 -11.30 -4.40
CA SER A 94 7.34 -10.17 -4.45
C SER A 94 7.84 -8.94 -3.69
N ASP A 95 7.49 -7.76 -4.22
CA ASP A 95 7.67 -6.46 -3.59
C ASP A 95 6.30 -5.80 -3.38
N PHE A 96 5.86 -5.75 -2.12
CA PHE A 96 4.56 -5.19 -1.73
C PHE A 96 4.68 -3.81 -1.09
N SER A 97 5.67 -3.04 -1.51
CA SER A 97 5.88 -1.69 -1.02
C SER A 97 4.72 -0.77 -1.39
N ASN A 98 4.06 -0.23 -0.38
CA ASN A 98 2.95 0.71 -0.57
C ASN A 98 3.36 1.97 -1.34
N SER A 99 4.62 2.38 -1.19
CA SER A 99 5.21 3.52 -1.88
C SER A 99 5.36 3.34 -3.39
N ASN A 100 5.21 2.12 -3.91
CA ASN A 100 5.23 1.89 -5.36
C ASN A 100 4.10 2.65 -6.09
N SER A 101 2.99 2.97 -5.39
CA SER A 101 1.92 3.81 -5.94
C SER A 101 2.32 5.29 -6.16
N GLU A 102 3.44 5.72 -5.58
CA GLU A 102 3.92 7.10 -5.62
C GLU A 102 5.01 7.31 -6.70
N LEU A 103 5.45 6.24 -7.34
CA LEU A 103 6.46 6.31 -8.40
C LEU A 103 5.92 7.08 -9.61
N SER A 104 6.77 7.94 -10.18
CA SER A 104 6.37 8.68 -11.39
C SER A 104 6.29 7.76 -12.62
N PRO A 105 5.40 8.05 -13.57
CA PRO A 105 5.34 7.31 -14.83
C PRO A 105 6.67 7.28 -15.58
N GLN A 106 7.45 8.36 -15.51
CA GLN A 106 8.77 8.44 -16.12
C GLN A 106 9.74 7.44 -15.51
N PHE A 107 9.80 7.35 -14.19
CA PHE A 107 10.67 6.38 -13.50
C PHE A 107 10.25 4.94 -13.83
N ILE A 108 8.95 4.66 -13.79
CA ILE A 108 8.42 3.32 -14.12
C ILE A 108 8.82 2.93 -15.54
N LYS A 109 8.68 3.83 -16.52
CA LYS A 109 9.12 3.59 -17.92
C LYS A 109 10.62 3.31 -18.03
N GLN A 110 11.44 3.94 -17.21
CA GLN A 110 12.89 3.71 -17.21
C GLN A 110 13.26 2.33 -16.66
N ILE A 111 12.61 1.87 -15.60
CA ILE A 111 12.95 0.59 -14.97
C ILE A 111 12.26 -0.62 -15.61
N ALA A 112 11.13 -0.42 -16.32
CA ALA A 112 10.36 -1.53 -16.87
C ALA A 112 11.16 -2.44 -17.80
N PRO A 113 11.89 -1.96 -18.84
CA PRO A 113 12.65 -2.83 -19.71
C PRO A 113 13.76 -3.58 -18.93
N ILE A 114 14.40 -2.93 -17.97
CA ILE A 114 15.46 -3.53 -17.16
C ILE A 114 14.90 -4.68 -16.30
N LEU A 115 13.76 -4.47 -15.68
CA LEU A 115 13.12 -5.51 -14.87
C LEU A 115 12.58 -6.66 -15.71
N GLN A 116 12.00 -6.36 -16.89
CA GLN A 116 11.46 -7.40 -17.80
C GLN A 116 12.57 -8.23 -18.47
N GLU A 117 13.79 -7.69 -18.60
CA GLU A 117 14.94 -8.47 -19.04
C GLU A 117 15.27 -9.59 -18.05
N GLU A 118 15.12 -9.35 -16.75
CA GLU A 118 15.59 -10.22 -15.68
C GLU A 118 14.49 -11.10 -15.05
N PHE A 119 13.22 -10.65 -15.15
CA PHE A 119 12.07 -11.29 -14.51
C PHE A 119 10.87 -11.45 -15.46
N ASP A 120 10.01 -12.43 -15.16
CA ASP A 120 8.60 -12.39 -15.56
C ASP A 120 7.86 -11.44 -14.58
N VAL A 121 7.77 -10.16 -14.97
CA VAL A 121 7.20 -9.13 -14.09
C VAL A 121 5.68 -9.20 -14.15
N ARG A 122 5.05 -9.32 -12.98
CA ARG A 122 3.60 -9.26 -12.80
C ARG A 122 3.26 -8.15 -11.82
N VAL A 123 2.38 -7.26 -12.23
CA VAL A 123 1.99 -6.11 -11.40
C VAL A 123 0.55 -6.27 -10.98
N THR A 124 0.30 -6.21 -9.69
CA THR A 124 -1.05 -6.07 -9.15
C THR A 124 -1.23 -4.72 -8.48
N MET A 125 -2.44 -4.21 -8.51
CA MET A 125 -2.84 -3.02 -7.81
C MET A 125 -4.04 -3.34 -6.97
N ILE A 126 -3.86 -3.34 -5.65
CA ILE A 126 -4.97 -3.59 -4.74
C ILE A 126 -5.68 -2.28 -4.48
N TRP A 127 -6.95 -2.24 -4.87
CA TRP A 127 -7.83 -1.13 -4.65
C TRP A 127 -8.93 -1.50 -3.67
N ARG A 128 -9.30 -0.57 -2.87
CA ARG A 128 -10.36 -0.67 -1.88
C ARG A 128 -11.37 0.43 -2.13
N HIS A 129 -12.60 0.24 -1.71
CA HIS A 129 -13.64 1.28 -1.70
C HIS A 129 -13.05 2.65 -1.31
N PRO A 130 -13.10 3.67 -2.20
CA PRO A 130 -12.36 4.92 -2.00
C PRO A 130 -12.65 5.65 -0.70
N VAL A 131 -13.95 5.74 -0.31
CA VAL A 131 -14.35 6.37 0.96
C VAL A 131 -13.76 5.62 2.16
N ARG A 132 -13.93 4.29 2.20
CA ARG A 132 -13.42 3.42 3.28
C ARG A 132 -11.92 3.50 3.41
N ARG A 133 -11.22 3.47 2.27
CA ARG A 133 -9.78 3.56 2.25
C ARG A 133 -9.28 4.91 2.76
N SER A 134 -9.84 6.00 2.25
CA SER A 134 -9.44 7.35 2.65
C SER A 134 -9.66 7.60 4.15
N TYR A 135 -10.80 7.16 4.66
CA TYR A 135 -11.09 7.27 6.09
C TYR A 135 -10.12 6.43 6.93
N SER A 136 -9.92 5.17 6.59
CA SER A 136 -9.00 4.28 7.30
C SER A 136 -7.59 4.85 7.37
N GLN A 137 -7.07 5.38 6.26
CA GLN A 137 -5.76 5.99 6.23
C GLN A 137 -5.68 7.26 7.07
N ILE A 138 -6.61 8.18 6.86
CA ILE A 138 -6.59 9.50 7.50
C ILE A 138 -6.89 9.40 9.00
N SER A 139 -7.84 8.55 9.40
CA SER A 139 -8.18 8.32 10.81
C SER A 139 -7.02 7.69 11.57
N ASN A 140 -6.32 6.73 10.95
CA ASN A 140 -5.13 6.15 11.57
C ASN A 140 -4.00 7.18 11.71
N PHE A 141 -3.77 8.00 10.70
CA PHE A 141 -2.82 9.12 10.83
C PHE A 141 -3.23 10.05 11.96
N TYR A 142 -4.49 10.46 12.02
CA TYR A 142 -5.00 11.32 13.09
C TYR A 142 -4.78 10.68 14.47
N LYS A 143 -5.24 9.45 14.69
CA LYS A 143 -5.09 8.70 15.95
C LYS A 143 -3.62 8.57 16.34
N ASN A 144 -2.77 8.13 15.43
CA ASN A 144 -1.34 7.95 15.70
C ASN A 144 -0.61 9.23 16.10
N PHE A 145 -1.04 10.37 15.64
CA PHE A 145 -0.38 11.64 15.95
C PHE A 145 -1.06 12.43 17.08
N THR A 146 -2.31 12.12 17.40
CA THR A 146 -3.04 12.85 18.44
C THR A 146 -3.15 12.11 19.77
N ASP A 147 -3.17 10.77 19.77
CA ASP A 147 -3.42 9.96 20.96
C ASP A 147 -2.13 9.45 21.63
N ASN A 148 -0.97 9.97 21.20
CA ASN A 148 0.27 9.33 21.51
C ASN A 148 1.06 9.96 22.64
N ASP A 149 0.91 9.38 23.81
CA ASP A 149 2.00 9.18 24.75
C ASP A 149 2.91 7.98 24.36
N ASN A 150 2.50 7.17 23.40
CA ASN A 150 3.13 5.94 22.93
C ASN A 150 3.55 5.93 21.46
N VAL A 151 3.80 7.07 20.83
CA VAL A 151 4.47 7.09 19.52
C VAL A 151 5.85 6.50 19.70
N ASP A 152 6.13 5.42 18.98
CA ASP A 152 7.44 4.82 18.86
C ASP A 152 8.50 5.94 18.83
N GLU A 153 9.49 5.86 19.72
CA GLU A 153 10.49 6.93 19.92
C GLU A 153 11.17 7.34 18.61
N SER A 154 11.22 6.45 17.63
CA SER A 154 11.72 6.74 16.29
C SER A 154 10.96 7.86 15.56
N TRP A 155 9.68 8.04 15.86
CA TRP A 155 8.84 9.13 15.35
C TRP A 155 8.78 10.33 16.29
N LYS A 156 9.04 10.12 17.60
CA LYS A 156 9.01 11.17 18.64
C LYS A 156 10.12 12.20 18.49
N ILE A 157 11.27 11.82 17.97
CA ILE A 157 12.51 12.55 18.19
C ILE A 157 12.75 13.64 17.15
N ARG A 158 12.05 13.68 16.02
CA ARG A 158 12.67 14.30 14.86
C ARG A 158 12.14 15.62 14.37
N ASP A 159 11.06 16.13 14.93
CA ASP A 159 10.63 17.43 14.44
C ASP A 159 9.73 18.17 15.43
N SER A 160 10.31 19.13 16.15
CA SER A 160 9.55 20.10 16.95
C SER A 160 8.50 20.84 16.09
N LYS A 161 8.77 21.05 14.78
CA LYS A 161 7.84 21.65 13.82
C LYS A 161 6.67 20.70 13.53
N LYS A 162 6.93 19.39 13.40
CA LYS A 162 5.85 18.41 13.21
C LYS A 162 4.98 18.27 14.45
N LYS A 163 5.58 18.23 15.65
CA LYS A 163 4.82 18.23 16.91
C LYS A 163 3.90 19.45 17.04
N LYS A 164 4.39 20.63 16.69
CA LYS A 164 3.57 21.86 16.68
C LYS A 164 2.42 21.72 15.69
N LYS A 165 2.71 21.29 14.45
CA LYS A 165 1.70 21.07 13.41
C LYS A 165 0.59 20.10 13.86
N TRP A 166 0.93 19.03 14.58
CA TRP A 166 -0.05 18.04 15.04
C TRP A 166 -0.88 18.53 16.23
N LYS A 167 -0.29 19.32 17.14
CA LYS A 167 -1.05 20.03 18.17
C LYS A 167 -2.04 21.01 17.57
N ASP A 168 -1.64 21.73 16.52
CA ASP A 168 -2.52 22.65 15.79
C ASP A 168 -3.66 21.88 15.08
N ILE A 169 -3.38 20.70 14.53
CA ILE A 169 -4.40 19.83 13.92
C ILE A 169 -5.38 19.35 14.98
N LYS A 170 -4.91 18.86 16.13
CA LYS A 170 -5.80 18.39 17.23
C LYS A 170 -6.66 19.52 17.77
N SER A 171 -6.11 20.74 17.92
CA SER A 171 -6.89 21.89 18.37
C SER A 171 -7.95 22.33 17.36
N LYS A 172 -7.69 22.13 16.06
CA LYS A 172 -8.58 22.53 14.97
C LYS A 172 -9.66 21.49 14.67
N TYR A 173 -9.36 20.20 14.85
CA TYR A 173 -10.24 19.09 14.53
C TYR A 173 -10.43 18.22 15.78
N PRO A 174 -11.62 18.18 16.36
CA PRO A 174 -11.86 17.48 17.62
C PRO A 174 -11.78 15.94 17.47
N ASP A 175 -12.01 15.43 16.26
CA ASP A 175 -12.04 14.01 15.97
C ASP A 175 -11.51 13.66 14.58
N SER A 176 -11.34 12.35 14.32
CA SER A 176 -10.83 11.83 13.06
C SER A 176 -11.77 12.07 11.88
N ILE A 177 -13.07 12.16 12.10
CA ILE A 177 -14.07 12.40 11.05
C ILE A 177 -13.95 13.83 10.54
N SER A 178 -13.91 14.81 11.45
CA SER A 178 -13.71 16.23 11.12
C SER A 178 -12.41 16.45 10.36
N TYR A 179 -11.33 15.78 10.79
CA TYR A 179 -10.04 15.84 10.09
C TYR A 179 -10.14 15.19 8.71
N TRP A 180 -10.74 14.02 8.57
CA TRP A 180 -10.95 13.35 7.30
C TRP A 180 -11.76 14.21 6.32
N LYS A 181 -12.89 14.78 6.72
CA LYS A 181 -13.68 15.70 5.91
C LYS A 181 -12.86 16.89 5.38
N SER A 182 -11.98 17.42 6.22
CA SER A 182 -11.10 18.52 5.83
C SER A 182 -10.09 18.11 4.75
N GLN A 183 -9.61 16.85 4.80
CA GLN A 183 -8.70 16.31 3.80
C GLN A 183 -9.39 16.00 2.48
N LEU A 184 -10.67 15.61 2.52
CA LEU A 184 -11.49 15.42 1.31
C LEU A 184 -11.73 16.74 0.55
N ALA A 185 -11.76 17.87 1.25
CA ALA A 185 -11.92 19.19 0.63
C ALA A 185 -10.69 19.63 -0.18
N LYS A 186 -9.51 19.09 0.15
CA LYS A 186 -8.23 19.35 -0.55
C LYS A 186 -7.45 18.05 -0.70
N PRO A 187 -7.90 17.14 -1.57
CA PRO A 187 -7.31 15.82 -1.68
C PRO A 187 -5.84 15.89 -2.08
N SER A 188 -4.98 15.27 -1.30
CA SER A 188 -3.59 15.03 -1.68
C SER A 188 -3.45 13.62 -2.27
N ARG A 189 -2.56 13.44 -3.23
CA ARG A 189 -2.27 12.11 -3.82
C ARG A 189 -1.83 11.08 -2.78
N PHE A 190 -1.22 11.52 -1.70
CA PHE A 190 -0.82 10.63 -0.61
C PHE A 190 -2.02 10.00 0.10
N PHE A 191 -3.04 10.80 0.42
CA PHE A 191 -4.24 10.30 1.09
C PHE A 191 -5.26 9.73 0.11
N ILE A 192 -5.31 10.25 -1.10
CA ILE A 192 -6.34 9.94 -2.09
C ILE A 192 -5.67 9.76 -3.45
N PRO A 193 -5.01 8.60 -3.68
CA PRO A 193 -4.40 8.30 -4.97
C PRO A 193 -5.50 8.12 -6.03
N ASP A 194 -5.22 8.65 -7.20
CA ASP A 194 -6.01 8.33 -8.39
C ASP A 194 -5.62 6.94 -8.88
N TYR A 195 -6.50 5.97 -8.68
CA TYR A 195 -6.29 4.57 -9.05
C TYR A 195 -5.98 4.41 -10.55
N VAL A 196 -6.70 5.15 -11.40
CA VAL A 196 -6.52 5.08 -12.85
C VAL A 196 -5.17 5.61 -13.27
N SER A 197 -4.74 6.75 -12.72
CA SER A 197 -3.42 7.30 -13.02
C SER A 197 -2.28 6.36 -12.59
N VAL A 198 -2.44 5.69 -11.44
CA VAL A 198 -1.46 4.68 -11.00
C VAL A 198 -1.48 3.47 -11.94
N PHE A 199 -2.66 2.98 -12.33
CA PHE A 199 -2.80 1.88 -13.27
C PHE A 199 -2.14 2.21 -14.62
N ASP A 200 -2.43 3.37 -15.18
CA ASP A 200 -1.87 3.79 -16.46
C ASP A 200 -0.35 3.91 -16.42
N ALA A 201 0.20 4.38 -15.30
CA ALA A 201 1.64 4.45 -15.12
C ALA A 201 2.32 3.08 -15.16
N TRP A 202 1.70 2.06 -14.54
CA TRP A 202 2.23 0.70 -14.49
C TRP A 202 1.86 -0.15 -15.71
N SER A 203 0.93 0.30 -16.56
CA SER A 203 0.51 -0.40 -17.79
C SER A 203 1.60 -0.45 -18.88
N VAL A 204 2.81 0.01 -18.60
CA VAL A 204 3.99 -0.24 -19.44
C VAL A 204 4.50 -1.68 -19.32
N PHE A 205 4.10 -2.41 -18.29
CA PHE A 205 4.35 -3.84 -18.16
C PHE A 205 3.26 -4.65 -18.89
N ASP A 206 3.64 -5.79 -19.44
CA ASP A 206 2.69 -6.64 -20.21
C ASP A 206 1.61 -7.28 -19.32
N LYS A 207 1.93 -7.52 -18.05
CA LYS A 207 1.07 -8.22 -17.10
C LYS A 207 0.72 -7.31 -15.93
N VAL A 208 -0.40 -6.60 -16.05
CA VAL A 208 -0.94 -5.71 -15.01
C VAL A 208 -2.39 -6.05 -14.71
N TYR A 209 -2.72 -6.20 -13.44
CA TYR A 209 -4.06 -6.59 -13.01
C TYR A 209 -4.57 -5.73 -11.84
N PRO A 210 -5.74 -5.08 -11.99
CA PRO A 210 -6.41 -4.38 -10.91
C PRO A 210 -7.10 -5.39 -9.99
N VAL A 211 -6.69 -5.42 -8.73
CA VAL A 211 -7.27 -6.28 -7.71
C VAL A 211 -8.24 -5.44 -6.88
N ILE A 212 -9.53 -5.66 -7.05
CA ILE A 212 -10.52 -5.06 -6.16
C ILE A 212 -10.56 -5.89 -4.88
N MET A 213 -10.21 -5.26 -3.77
CA MET A 213 -10.04 -5.94 -2.51
C MET A 213 -11.30 -6.69 -2.09
N GLU A 214 -12.45 -6.06 -2.19
CA GLU A 214 -13.72 -6.61 -1.80
C GLU A 214 -14.08 -7.85 -2.65
N GLU A 215 -13.83 -7.78 -3.96
CA GLU A 215 -14.12 -8.89 -4.90
C GLU A 215 -13.19 -10.08 -4.67
N VAL A 216 -11.86 -9.84 -4.56
CA VAL A 216 -10.88 -10.94 -4.45
C VAL A 216 -10.97 -11.69 -3.13
N TRP A 217 -11.52 -11.07 -2.07
CA TRP A 217 -11.78 -11.76 -0.81
C TRP A 217 -13.04 -12.62 -0.86
N GLU A 218 -13.99 -12.29 -1.72
CA GLU A 218 -15.17 -13.13 -2.00
C GLU A 218 -14.82 -14.28 -2.96
N ASP A 219 -14.14 -13.95 -4.07
CA ASP A 219 -13.72 -14.92 -5.09
C ASP A 219 -12.32 -14.59 -5.65
N PRO A 220 -11.26 -15.32 -5.27
CA PRO A 220 -9.92 -15.12 -5.78
C PRO A 220 -9.65 -15.80 -7.15
N SER A 221 -10.64 -16.31 -7.86
CA SER A 221 -10.44 -17.05 -9.10
C SER A 221 -9.75 -16.24 -10.19
N ALA A 222 -10.22 -15.02 -10.46
CA ALA A 222 -9.61 -14.14 -11.45
C ALA A 222 -8.16 -13.76 -11.12
N LEU A 223 -7.85 -13.59 -9.83
CA LEU A 223 -6.46 -13.42 -9.39
C LEU A 223 -5.65 -14.69 -9.66
N SER A 224 -6.20 -15.85 -9.35
CA SER A 224 -5.54 -17.15 -9.57
C SER A 224 -5.18 -17.36 -11.03
N ASP A 225 -6.09 -17.02 -11.94
CA ASP A 225 -5.86 -17.08 -13.39
C ASP A 225 -4.75 -16.13 -13.82
N PHE A 226 -4.78 -14.88 -13.35
CA PHE A 226 -3.76 -13.89 -13.66
C PHE A 226 -2.36 -14.32 -13.20
N ILE A 227 -2.25 -14.81 -11.97
CA ILE A 227 -0.94 -15.24 -11.43
C ILE A 227 -0.55 -16.66 -11.88
N GLY A 228 -1.46 -17.42 -12.53
CA GLY A 228 -1.22 -18.81 -12.93
C GLY A 228 -0.89 -19.72 -11.73
N HIS A 229 -1.53 -19.46 -10.59
CA HIS A 229 -1.34 -20.21 -9.36
C HIS A 229 -2.62 -20.19 -8.53
N LYS A 230 -3.08 -21.37 -8.12
CA LYS A 230 -4.36 -21.51 -7.42
C LYS A 230 -4.32 -20.86 -6.03
N ILE A 231 -5.23 -19.92 -5.82
CA ILE A 231 -5.55 -19.31 -4.53
C ILE A 231 -6.98 -19.70 -4.17
N ASP A 232 -7.16 -20.60 -3.23
CA ASP A 232 -8.49 -21.10 -2.84
C ASP A 232 -9.26 -20.08 -2.00
N SER A 233 -8.55 -19.29 -1.21
CA SER A 233 -9.11 -18.27 -0.34
C SER A 233 -8.05 -17.25 0.06
N MET A 234 -8.48 -16.02 0.26
CA MET A 234 -7.63 -14.98 0.83
C MET A 234 -7.54 -15.16 2.34
N LEU A 235 -6.36 -14.92 2.89
CA LEU A 235 -6.20 -14.91 4.34
C LEU A 235 -6.97 -13.73 4.94
N PRO A 236 -7.57 -13.91 6.11
CA PRO A 236 -8.22 -12.81 6.81
C PRO A 236 -7.21 -11.69 7.06
N ASN A 237 -7.71 -10.46 7.07
CA ASN A 237 -6.91 -9.27 7.37
C ASN A 237 -6.58 -9.22 8.87
N VAL A 238 -5.60 -10.03 9.28
CA VAL A 238 -5.16 -10.14 10.67
C VAL A 238 -4.11 -9.06 10.93
N TYR A 239 -4.42 -8.13 11.81
CA TYR A 239 -3.41 -7.25 12.38
C TYR A 239 -2.57 -8.07 13.38
N TYR A 240 -1.32 -8.41 13.00
CA TYR A 240 -0.36 -8.91 13.97
C TYR A 240 0.30 -7.70 14.63
N PRO A 241 0.24 -7.58 15.95
CA PRO A 241 1.08 -6.60 16.64
C PRO A 241 2.54 -6.95 16.32
N GLU A 242 3.25 -6.00 15.75
CA GLU A 242 4.67 -6.16 15.46
C GLU A 242 5.40 -6.35 16.80
N ARG A 243 6.21 -7.42 16.84
CA ARG A 243 7.28 -7.70 17.79
C ARG A 243 7.03 -7.27 19.25
N GLY A 244 6.61 -8.19 20.09
CA GLY A 244 6.81 -8.05 21.53
C GLY A 244 5.69 -8.47 22.46
N THR A 245 4.48 -8.77 21.98
CA THR A 245 3.41 -9.28 22.86
C THR A 245 3.19 -10.77 22.64
N LYS A 246 3.63 -11.58 23.59
CA LYS A 246 3.29 -13.00 23.70
C LYS A 246 1.79 -13.14 24.05
N GLY A 247 0.98 -13.65 23.12
CA GLY A 247 -0.40 -14.02 23.40
C GLY A 247 -1.23 -14.28 22.15
N PRO A 248 -2.20 -15.22 22.21
CA PRO A 248 -3.05 -15.54 21.07
C PRO A 248 -4.11 -14.43 20.88
N ARG A 249 -3.97 -13.65 19.82
CA ARG A 249 -4.98 -12.67 19.41
C ARG A 249 -5.58 -13.10 18.07
N ILE A 250 -6.29 -14.20 18.07
CA ILE A 250 -6.87 -14.77 16.85
C ILE A 250 -8.26 -14.17 16.52
N GLU A 251 -8.96 -13.60 17.48
CA GLU A 251 -10.38 -13.23 17.34
C GLU A 251 -10.68 -11.80 16.88
N TYR A 252 -9.67 -10.94 16.74
CA TYR A 252 -9.90 -9.51 16.48
C TYR A 252 -10.19 -9.12 15.01
N LEU A 253 -10.39 -10.05 14.10
CA LEU A 253 -9.95 -9.81 12.74
C LEU A 253 -11.04 -9.75 11.67
N TYR A 254 -12.16 -10.35 11.91
CA TYR A 254 -13.36 -10.16 11.08
C TYR A 254 -14.04 -8.79 11.33
N HIS A 255 -13.76 -8.18 12.47
CA HIS A 255 -14.37 -6.90 12.84
C HIS A 255 -13.63 -5.67 12.30
N GLN A 256 -12.36 -5.76 11.93
CA GLN A 256 -11.63 -4.56 11.46
C GLN A 256 -12.04 -4.05 10.08
N TRP A 257 -12.65 -4.87 9.25
CA TRP A 257 -13.24 -4.40 7.99
C TRP A 257 -14.46 -3.50 8.23
N GLY A 258 -15.16 -3.74 9.34
CA GLY A 258 -16.29 -2.95 9.80
C GLY A 258 -15.94 -1.89 10.84
N SER A 259 -14.89 -2.11 11.66
CA SER A 259 -14.60 -1.22 12.79
C SER A 259 -14.18 0.19 12.37
N ASP A 260 -13.43 0.33 11.29
CA ASP A 260 -13.04 1.65 10.76
C ASP A 260 -14.24 2.42 10.19
N MET A 261 -15.36 1.73 9.96
CA MET A 261 -16.58 2.31 9.40
C MET A 261 -17.69 2.49 10.43
N GLN A 262 -17.57 1.86 11.61
CA GLN A 262 -18.57 2.03 12.68
C GLN A 262 -18.64 3.47 13.19
N ASP A 263 -17.56 4.24 12.97
CA ASP A 263 -17.49 5.64 13.35
C ASP A 263 -18.17 6.58 12.33
N LEU A 264 -18.40 6.13 11.07
CA LEU A 264 -19.00 6.95 10.03
C LEU A 264 -20.52 6.77 9.99
N SER A 265 -21.24 7.87 10.09
CA SER A 265 -22.70 7.89 9.85
C SER A 265 -23.01 7.69 8.35
N SER A 266 -24.26 7.35 8.04
CA SER A 266 -24.74 7.30 6.65
C SER A 266 -24.54 8.62 5.90
N ASP A 267 -24.65 9.76 6.59
CA ASP A 267 -24.44 11.08 5.99
C ASP A 267 -22.94 11.34 5.73
N ASP A 268 -22.04 10.89 6.62
CA ASP A 268 -20.59 10.95 6.37
C ASP A 268 -20.20 10.13 5.15
N LEU A 269 -20.78 8.95 4.98
CA LEU A 269 -20.54 8.09 3.83
C LEU A 269 -21.02 8.75 2.53
N LYS A 270 -22.22 9.33 2.52
CA LYS A 270 -22.75 10.06 1.37
C LYS A 270 -21.90 11.27 1.03
N GLU A 271 -21.49 12.06 2.03
CA GLU A 271 -20.59 13.19 1.82
C GLU A 271 -19.26 12.74 1.25
N GLY A 272 -18.66 11.68 1.81
CA GLY A 272 -17.43 11.11 1.30
C GLY A 272 -17.55 10.64 -0.14
N ARG A 273 -18.65 9.95 -0.49
CA ARG A 273 -18.96 9.51 -1.86
C ARG A 273 -19.06 10.70 -2.83
N GLN A 274 -19.76 11.74 -2.46
CA GLN A 274 -19.88 12.95 -3.28
C GLN A 274 -18.52 13.63 -3.52
N ARG A 275 -17.72 13.80 -2.48
CA ARG A 275 -16.40 14.43 -2.58
C ARG A 275 -15.39 13.62 -3.39
N LEU A 276 -15.52 12.30 -3.38
CA LEU A 276 -14.67 11.37 -4.12
C LEU A 276 -15.31 10.89 -5.45
N ASP A 277 -16.41 11.46 -5.88
CA ASP A 277 -17.15 11.07 -7.09
C ASP A 277 -16.26 11.01 -8.34
N TRP A 278 -15.28 11.92 -8.44
CA TRP A 278 -14.31 11.93 -9.53
C TRP A 278 -13.49 10.62 -9.62
N LEU A 279 -13.15 9.96 -8.49
CA LEU A 279 -12.45 8.67 -8.50
C LEU A 279 -13.34 7.58 -9.10
N TYR A 280 -14.61 7.54 -8.74
CA TYR A 280 -15.55 6.56 -9.26
C TYR A 280 -15.82 6.80 -10.75
N LYS A 281 -15.97 8.06 -11.16
CA LYS A 281 -16.12 8.41 -12.58
C LYS A 281 -14.89 8.03 -13.40
N ASN A 282 -13.69 8.31 -12.90
CA ASN A 282 -12.45 7.89 -13.57
C ASN A 282 -12.36 6.38 -13.68
N PHE A 283 -12.71 5.66 -12.59
CA PHE A 283 -12.72 4.21 -12.58
C PHE A 283 -13.72 3.65 -13.60
N TYR A 284 -14.97 4.14 -13.58
CA TYR A 284 -15.99 3.73 -14.53
C TYR A 284 -15.57 4.01 -15.98
N LYS A 285 -15.02 5.19 -16.25
CA LYS A 285 -14.52 5.55 -17.59
C LYS A 285 -13.42 4.60 -18.07
N LYS A 286 -12.57 4.12 -17.18
CA LYS A 286 -11.45 3.23 -17.53
C LYS A 286 -11.88 1.78 -17.69
N PHE A 287 -12.71 1.27 -16.81
CA PHE A 287 -13.01 -0.16 -16.69
C PHE A 287 -14.44 -0.53 -17.14
N GLY A 288 -15.32 0.45 -17.34
CA GLY A 288 -16.71 0.24 -17.81
C GLY A 288 -17.70 -0.22 -16.73
N TYR A 289 -17.24 -0.35 -15.47
CA TYR A 289 -18.10 -0.75 -14.35
C TYR A 289 -17.65 -0.06 -13.05
N ILE A 290 -18.49 -0.14 -12.02
CA ILE A 290 -18.14 0.13 -10.63
C ILE A 290 -18.35 -1.17 -9.85
N PRO A 291 -17.39 -1.61 -9.01
CA PRO A 291 -17.59 -2.75 -8.14
C PRO A 291 -18.87 -2.58 -7.31
N TYR A 292 -19.75 -3.58 -7.28
CA TYR A 292 -21.05 -3.44 -6.63
C TYR A 292 -20.90 -3.13 -5.12
N GLN A 293 -19.84 -3.65 -4.49
CA GLN A 293 -19.52 -3.36 -3.09
C GLN A 293 -19.16 -1.88 -2.85
N TRP A 294 -18.80 -1.15 -3.90
CA TRP A 294 -18.52 0.30 -3.83
C TRP A 294 -19.78 1.16 -4.01
N GLU A 295 -20.86 0.55 -4.46
CA GLU A 295 -22.17 1.19 -4.55
C GLU A 295 -22.99 1.05 -3.27
N LEU A 296 -22.66 0.02 -2.45
CA LEU A 296 -23.28 -0.21 -1.17
C LEU A 296 -22.71 0.77 -0.12
N LEU A 297 -23.45 1.81 0.19
CA LEU A 297 -23.15 2.80 1.22
C LEU A 297 -24.09 2.65 2.41
#